data_4ef91605df64eaccfecdd7f5f674aef0
#
_entry.id   4ef91605df64eaccfecdd7f5f674aef0
#
_cell.length_a   1.000
_cell.length_b   1.000
_cell.length_c   1.000
_cell.angle_alpha   90.00
_cell.angle_beta   90.00
_cell.angle_gamma   90.00
#
_symmetry.space_group_name_H-M   'P 1'
#
loop_
_entity.id
_entity.type
_entity.pdbx_description
1 polymer ?
#
loop_
_entity_poly.entity_id
_entity_poly.type
_entity_poly.pdbx_seq_one_letter_code
_entity_poly.pdbx_strand_id
1 'polypeptide(L)'
;MKVERIKAIALDKKNAQQYAKTIACQQIGQPVKKVKYLGGGSFGRAYKIVFQNDEKIVVKFLRANDMLEKETHDLDLLAANCPVKIPKVLFSRKADNEVSVDCYGMELIEGSNAIFSLGLLLSSKRKRKQFADEVTTALQSIHSCKNDKFGDTLCSTYNRWLDFYKPYAEQILVKAEERFSKGELPKKVIEIMRAAWEKFDIIFSEEVTEACLIHGDFNIANMMIDKKHKLSGFIDPLNSMYADREYDLFQFDNLTGKRFFLRQTYVEKYGASKLCDIKCAFYGLYHEVYSYIKSGMLVGFIMNPLVKNMKKRLAEL
;
A
#
# COMPACT_ATOMS: atom_id res chain seq x y z
N MET A 1 9.99 -10.01 -6.01
CA MET A 1 8.68 -9.61 -6.61
C MET A 1 8.76 -9.71 -8.13
N LYS A 2 7.73 -10.25 -8.82
CA LYS A 2 7.69 -10.33 -10.29
C LYS A 2 7.13 -9.04 -10.86
N VAL A 3 7.77 -8.50 -11.91
CA VAL A 3 7.35 -7.30 -12.63
C VAL A 3 6.61 -7.72 -13.91
N GLU A 4 5.37 -8.21 -13.75
CA GLU A 4 4.57 -8.75 -14.84
C GLU A 4 3.11 -8.30 -14.75
N ARG A 5 2.43 -8.34 -15.89
CA ARG A 5 0.98 -8.10 -15.94
C ARG A 5 0.25 -9.21 -15.22
N ILE A 6 -0.58 -8.84 -14.25
CA ILE A 6 -1.47 -9.79 -13.58
C ILE A 6 -2.84 -9.76 -14.28
N LYS A 7 -3.28 -10.91 -14.74
CA LYS A 7 -4.65 -11.06 -15.25
C LYS A 7 -5.59 -11.28 -14.08
N ALA A 8 -6.42 -10.28 -13.81
CA ALA A 8 -7.39 -10.40 -12.72
C ALA A 8 -8.43 -11.48 -13.04
N ILE A 9 -8.69 -12.37 -12.09
CA ILE A 9 -9.73 -13.40 -12.17
C ILE A 9 -11.09 -12.71 -12.21
N ALA A 10 -11.95 -13.12 -13.12
CA ALA A 10 -13.30 -12.59 -13.24
C ALA A 10 -14.12 -12.95 -11.98
N LEU A 11 -14.73 -11.95 -11.36
CA LEU A 11 -15.61 -12.11 -10.22
C LEU A 11 -16.73 -11.09 -10.33
N ASP A 12 -17.93 -11.54 -10.66
CA ASP A 12 -19.11 -10.67 -10.73
C ASP A 12 -19.50 -10.14 -9.36
N LYS A 13 -19.95 -8.89 -9.29
CA LYS A 13 -20.27 -8.22 -8.01
C LYS A 13 -21.44 -8.86 -7.27
N LYS A 14 -22.47 -9.35 -7.98
CA LYS A 14 -23.64 -9.98 -7.35
C LYS A 14 -23.25 -11.35 -6.79
N ASN A 15 -22.53 -12.14 -7.58
CA ASN A 15 -22.04 -13.45 -7.13
C ASN A 15 -21.09 -13.29 -5.95
N ALA A 16 -20.14 -12.34 -6.01
CA ALA A 16 -19.25 -12.05 -4.90
C ALA A 16 -19.99 -11.62 -3.62
N GLN A 17 -21.06 -10.85 -3.75
CA GLN A 17 -21.90 -10.47 -2.59
C GLN A 17 -22.60 -11.69 -1.97
N GLN A 18 -23.12 -12.60 -2.81
CA GLN A 18 -23.73 -13.83 -2.33
C GLN A 18 -22.70 -14.77 -1.70
N TYR A 19 -21.54 -14.93 -2.33
CA TYR A 19 -20.43 -15.71 -1.76
C TYR A 19 -19.96 -15.14 -0.42
N ALA A 20 -19.80 -13.82 -0.31
CA ALA A 20 -19.43 -13.18 0.95
C ALA A 20 -20.44 -13.48 2.07
N LYS A 21 -21.74 -13.50 1.75
CA LYS A 21 -22.79 -13.88 2.70
C LYS A 21 -22.65 -15.32 3.17
N THR A 22 -22.57 -16.25 2.22
CA THR A 22 -22.50 -17.69 2.50
C THR A 22 -21.25 -18.04 3.29
N ILE A 23 -20.08 -17.57 2.82
CA ILE A 23 -18.78 -17.84 3.47
C ILE A 23 -18.74 -17.27 4.90
N ALA A 24 -19.18 -16.03 5.10
CA ALA A 24 -19.20 -15.42 6.43
C ALA A 24 -20.11 -16.20 7.39
N CYS A 25 -21.31 -16.62 6.92
CA CYS A 25 -22.21 -17.44 7.71
C CYS A 25 -21.58 -18.77 8.10
N GLN A 26 -20.94 -19.46 7.16
CA GLN A 26 -20.28 -20.75 7.39
C GLN A 26 -19.07 -20.65 8.33
N GLN A 27 -18.22 -19.64 8.14
CA GLN A 27 -16.95 -19.50 8.87
C GLN A 27 -17.15 -18.96 10.29
N ILE A 28 -18.12 -18.08 10.50
CA ILE A 28 -18.39 -17.45 11.81
C ILE A 28 -19.50 -18.17 12.57
N GLY A 29 -20.34 -18.96 11.88
CA GLY A 29 -21.47 -19.66 12.53
C GLY A 29 -22.63 -18.74 12.91
N GLN A 30 -22.70 -17.52 12.33
CA GLN A 30 -23.72 -16.53 12.64
C GLN A 30 -24.55 -16.17 11.39
N PRO A 31 -25.89 -16.02 11.51
CA PRO A 31 -26.72 -15.64 10.37
C PRO A 31 -26.44 -14.20 9.95
N VAL A 32 -26.27 -13.99 8.65
CA VAL A 32 -25.96 -12.69 8.06
C VAL A 32 -27.23 -11.87 7.83
N LYS A 33 -27.30 -10.67 8.41
CA LYS A 33 -28.37 -9.68 8.29
C LYS A 33 -28.21 -8.82 7.02
N LYS A 34 -26.97 -8.38 6.71
CA LYS A 34 -26.72 -7.44 5.60
C LYS A 34 -25.29 -7.61 5.04
N VAL A 35 -25.17 -7.48 3.71
CA VAL A 35 -23.88 -7.37 3.02
C VAL A 35 -23.82 -6.06 2.26
N LYS A 36 -22.69 -5.35 2.37
CA LYS A 36 -22.44 -4.07 1.69
C LYS A 36 -21.08 -4.12 1.00
N TYR A 37 -21.05 -3.83 -0.30
CA TYR A 37 -19.79 -3.64 -1.02
C TYR A 37 -19.07 -2.38 -0.48
N LEU A 38 -17.79 -2.53 -0.12
CA LEU A 38 -16.95 -1.45 0.38
C LEU A 38 -16.05 -0.83 -0.70
N GLY A 39 -15.67 -1.64 -1.66
CA GLY A 39 -14.74 -1.22 -2.69
C GLY A 39 -13.86 -2.39 -3.16
N GLY A 40 -12.87 -2.06 -3.96
CA GLY A 40 -11.85 -3.00 -4.40
C GLY A 40 -11.00 -2.36 -5.47
N GLY A 41 -9.70 -2.62 -5.39
CA GLY A 41 -8.73 -2.19 -6.39
C GLY A 41 -8.73 -3.12 -7.61
N SER A 42 -7.59 -3.17 -8.28
CA SER A 42 -7.39 -4.04 -9.46
C SER A 42 -7.58 -5.51 -9.15
N PHE A 43 -7.17 -5.95 -7.96
CA PHE A 43 -7.08 -7.36 -7.58
C PHE A 43 -7.91 -7.74 -6.35
N GLY A 44 -8.68 -6.84 -5.77
CA GLY A 44 -9.49 -7.10 -4.59
C GLY A 44 -10.99 -6.80 -4.79
N ARG A 45 -11.83 -7.39 -3.94
CA ARG A 45 -13.25 -7.02 -3.73
C ARG A 45 -13.56 -7.19 -2.25
N ALA A 46 -13.90 -6.11 -1.56
CA ALA A 46 -14.17 -6.09 -0.14
C ALA A 46 -15.66 -5.88 0.14
N TYR A 47 -16.21 -6.68 1.04
CA TYR A 47 -17.61 -6.62 1.47
C TYR A 47 -17.69 -6.55 2.98
N LYS A 48 -18.44 -5.56 3.51
CA LYS A 48 -18.83 -5.50 4.91
C LYS A 48 -20.00 -6.45 5.14
N ILE A 49 -19.83 -7.32 6.10
CA ILE A 49 -20.86 -8.25 6.60
C ILE A 49 -21.39 -7.70 7.92
N VAL A 50 -22.70 -7.70 8.10
CA VAL A 50 -23.36 -7.41 9.37
C VAL A 50 -24.18 -8.64 9.74
N PHE A 51 -23.91 -9.23 10.88
CA PHE A 51 -24.63 -10.38 11.41
C PHE A 51 -25.92 -9.97 12.16
N GLN A 52 -26.78 -10.95 12.51
CA GLN A 52 -28.02 -10.66 13.26
C GLN A 52 -27.77 -10.11 14.67
N ASN A 53 -26.66 -10.45 15.29
CA ASN A 53 -26.19 -9.92 16.57
C ASN A 53 -25.50 -8.54 16.45
N ASP A 54 -25.57 -7.89 15.26
CA ASP A 54 -24.95 -6.63 14.91
C ASP A 54 -23.40 -6.62 14.89
N GLU A 55 -22.74 -7.76 15.08
CA GLU A 55 -21.31 -7.92 14.80
C GLU A 55 -21.00 -7.68 13.33
N LYS A 56 -19.78 -7.22 13.05
CA LYS A 56 -19.38 -6.79 11.71
C LYS A 56 -17.98 -7.28 11.39
N ILE A 57 -17.83 -7.82 10.20
CA ILE A 57 -16.52 -8.19 9.64
C ILE A 57 -16.40 -7.67 8.19
N VAL A 58 -15.21 -7.82 7.61
CA VAL A 58 -14.98 -7.62 6.18
C VAL A 58 -14.57 -8.96 5.57
N VAL A 59 -15.18 -9.33 4.44
CA VAL A 59 -14.71 -10.42 3.58
C VAL A 59 -14.05 -9.81 2.35
N LYS A 60 -12.78 -10.15 2.10
CA LYS A 60 -12.02 -9.69 0.93
C LYS A 60 -11.73 -10.88 0.01
N PHE A 61 -12.16 -10.77 -1.25
CA PHE A 61 -11.82 -11.70 -2.33
C PHE A 61 -10.57 -11.23 -3.04
N LEU A 62 -9.68 -12.15 -3.35
CA LEU A 62 -8.42 -11.93 -4.05
C LEU A 62 -8.55 -12.40 -5.50
N ARG A 63 -8.44 -11.46 -6.44
CA ARG A 63 -8.63 -11.72 -7.87
C ARG A 63 -7.32 -11.98 -8.61
N ALA A 64 -6.31 -12.41 -7.90
CA ALA A 64 -5.06 -12.91 -8.43
C ALA A 64 -4.60 -14.09 -7.57
N ASN A 65 -3.88 -15.02 -8.20
CA ASN A 65 -3.35 -16.18 -7.50
C ASN A 65 -2.22 -15.79 -6.54
N ASP A 66 -1.94 -16.64 -5.58
CA ASP A 66 -0.78 -16.57 -4.68
C ASP A 66 -0.72 -15.30 -3.79
N MET A 67 -1.86 -14.62 -3.59
CA MET A 67 -1.93 -13.43 -2.72
C MET A 67 -2.35 -13.75 -1.28
N LEU A 68 -3.09 -14.85 -1.06
CA LEU A 68 -3.76 -15.11 0.22
C LEU A 68 -2.79 -15.22 1.38
N GLU A 69 -1.78 -16.08 1.24
CA GLU A 69 -0.79 -16.31 2.28
C GLU A 69 -0.03 -15.02 2.64
N LYS A 70 0.41 -14.30 1.61
CA LYS A 70 1.14 -13.04 1.79
C LYS A 70 0.28 -11.96 2.46
N GLU A 71 -0.95 -11.71 1.98
CA GLU A 71 -1.79 -10.66 2.55
C GLU A 71 -2.20 -10.97 3.99
N THR A 72 -2.54 -12.22 4.31
CA THR A 72 -2.92 -12.61 5.67
C THR A 72 -1.74 -12.56 6.63
N HIS A 73 -0.56 -13.03 6.20
CA HIS A 73 0.67 -12.91 6.98
C HIS A 73 1.05 -11.44 7.26
N ASP A 74 1.00 -10.59 6.24
CA ASP A 74 1.34 -9.16 6.39
C ASP A 74 0.40 -8.45 7.36
N LEU A 75 -0.91 -8.73 7.30
CA LEU A 75 -1.88 -8.17 8.24
C LEU A 75 -1.55 -8.55 9.68
N ASP A 76 -1.29 -9.82 9.94
CA ASP A 76 -0.98 -10.32 11.28
C ASP A 76 0.35 -9.76 11.80
N LEU A 77 1.37 -9.70 10.94
CA LEU A 77 2.68 -9.15 11.28
C LEU A 77 2.60 -7.65 11.60
N LEU A 78 1.89 -6.88 10.78
CA LEU A 78 1.70 -5.45 11.00
C LEU A 78 0.84 -5.18 12.24
N ALA A 79 -0.23 -5.97 12.48
CA ALA A 79 -1.08 -5.85 13.66
C ALA A 79 -0.30 -6.10 14.96
N ALA A 80 0.67 -7.01 14.94
CA ALA A 80 1.54 -7.29 16.09
C ALA A 80 2.51 -6.14 16.42
N ASN A 81 2.82 -5.28 15.43
CA ASN A 81 3.84 -4.23 15.54
C ASN A 81 3.27 -2.79 15.47
N CYS A 82 1.95 -2.63 15.44
CA CYS A 82 1.30 -1.33 15.32
C CYS A 82 0.44 -1.02 16.56
N PRO A 83 0.58 0.17 17.21
CA PRO A 83 -0.20 0.55 18.37
C PRO A 83 -1.66 0.94 18.02
N VAL A 84 -1.95 1.19 16.75
CA VAL A 84 -3.31 1.43 16.26
C VAL A 84 -3.83 0.19 15.53
N LYS A 85 -5.15 0.09 15.38
CA LYS A 85 -5.76 -1.11 14.81
C LYS A 85 -5.32 -1.34 13.36
N ILE A 86 -4.90 -2.55 13.09
CA ILE A 86 -4.82 -3.16 11.76
C ILE A 86 -5.77 -4.34 11.78
N PRO A 87 -6.57 -4.62 10.72
CA PRO A 87 -7.53 -5.69 10.73
C PRO A 87 -6.87 -7.04 11.02
N LYS A 88 -7.29 -7.75 12.06
CA LYS A 88 -6.86 -9.13 12.29
C LYS A 88 -7.60 -10.07 11.35
N VAL A 89 -6.91 -11.07 10.84
CA VAL A 89 -7.50 -12.13 10.04
C VAL A 89 -8.31 -13.05 10.94
N LEU A 90 -9.56 -13.32 10.57
CA LEU A 90 -10.49 -14.17 11.30
C LEU A 90 -10.56 -15.58 10.69
N PHE A 91 -10.47 -15.66 9.38
CA PHE A 91 -10.41 -16.91 8.61
C PHE A 91 -9.81 -16.66 7.24
N SER A 92 -9.29 -17.70 6.62
CA SER A 92 -8.87 -17.73 5.23
C SER A 92 -9.48 -18.92 4.50
N ARG A 93 -9.76 -18.78 3.19
CA ARG A 93 -10.32 -19.82 2.35
C ARG A 93 -9.68 -19.79 0.97
N LYS A 94 -9.14 -20.91 0.55
CA LYS A 94 -8.67 -21.12 -0.82
C LYS A 94 -9.83 -21.21 -1.80
N ALA A 95 -9.57 -20.88 -3.06
CA ALA A 95 -10.50 -21.09 -4.16
C ALA A 95 -10.89 -22.56 -4.27
N ASP A 96 -12.13 -22.82 -4.64
CA ASP A 96 -12.67 -24.15 -4.90
C ASP A 96 -13.68 -24.13 -6.06
N ASN A 97 -14.44 -25.21 -6.23
CA ASN A 97 -15.43 -25.34 -7.31
C ASN A 97 -16.63 -24.39 -7.17
N GLU A 98 -16.93 -23.90 -5.96
CA GLU A 98 -18.03 -22.96 -5.72
C GLU A 98 -17.58 -21.51 -5.89
N VAL A 99 -16.38 -21.20 -5.39
CA VAL A 99 -15.81 -19.85 -5.40
C VAL A 99 -14.41 -19.89 -5.99
N SER A 100 -14.29 -19.44 -7.24
CA SER A 100 -13.08 -19.52 -8.06
C SER A 100 -11.93 -18.61 -7.65
N VAL A 101 -12.03 -17.94 -6.51
CA VAL A 101 -11.03 -16.98 -6.00
C VAL A 101 -10.77 -17.20 -4.51
N ASP A 102 -9.54 -17.04 -4.09
CA ASP A 102 -9.17 -17.02 -2.68
C ASP A 102 -9.88 -15.86 -1.96
N CYS A 103 -10.19 -16.05 -0.68
CA CYS A 103 -10.72 -14.98 0.16
C CYS A 103 -10.30 -15.15 1.62
N TYR A 104 -10.45 -14.07 2.37
CA TYR A 104 -10.30 -14.09 3.83
C TYR A 104 -11.30 -13.15 4.48
N GLY A 105 -11.66 -13.46 5.73
CA GLY A 105 -12.42 -12.59 6.62
C GLY A 105 -11.49 -11.89 7.59
N MET A 106 -11.75 -10.62 7.85
CA MET A 106 -10.98 -9.81 8.78
C MET A 106 -11.87 -8.88 9.61
N GLU A 107 -11.34 -8.38 10.70
CA GLU A 107 -12.00 -7.36 11.52
C GLU A 107 -12.37 -6.11 10.69
N LEU A 108 -13.50 -5.49 11.02
CA LEU A 108 -13.85 -4.18 10.49
C LEU A 108 -13.20 -3.09 11.35
N ILE A 109 -12.40 -2.23 10.74
CA ILE A 109 -12.00 -0.95 11.36
C ILE A 109 -13.15 0.02 11.19
N GLU A 110 -13.76 0.44 12.32
CA GLU A 110 -14.85 1.41 12.30
C GLU A 110 -14.32 2.81 11.96
N GLY A 111 -15.10 3.55 11.16
CA GLY A 111 -14.76 4.90 10.73
C GLY A 111 -14.88 5.08 9.23
N SER A 112 -14.10 6.02 8.68
CA SER A 112 -14.01 6.31 7.27
C SER A 112 -12.55 6.55 6.85
N ASN A 113 -12.26 6.35 5.57
CA ASN A 113 -10.92 6.66 5.05
C ASN A 113 -10.66 8.18 5.16
N ALA A 114 -9.49 8.55 5.65
CA ALA A 114 -9.11 9.95 5.87
C ALA A 114 -9.17 10.80 4.60
N ILE A 115 -8.90 10.19 3.43
CA ILE A 115 -8.97 10.86 2.12
C ILE A 115 -10.37 11.46 1.82
N PHE A 116 -11.45 10.85 2.31
CA PHE A 116 -12.83 11.31 2.09
C PHE A 116 -13.30 12.30 3.15
N SER A 117 -12.50 12.61 4.15
CA SER A 117 -12.87 13.51 5.24
C SER A 117 -12.63 14.98 4.90
N LEU A 118 -13.63 15.64 4.35
CA LEU A 118 -13.59 17.10 4.16
C LEU A 118 -13.39 17.83 5.49
N GLY A 119 -14.00 17.34 6.59
CA GLY A 119 -13.85 17.92 7.93
C GLY A 119 -12.39 17.89 8.42
N LEU A 120 -11.65 16.80 8.17
CA LEU A 120 -10.24 16.74 8.49
C LEU A 120 -9.40 17.62 7.55
N LEU A 121 -9.70 17.57 6.25
CA LEU A 121 -8.98 18.33 5.22
C LEU A 121 -9.09 19.85 5.44
N LEU A 122 -10.27 20.34 5.82
CA LEU A 122 -10.57 21.75 6.08
C LEU A 122 -10.30 22.16 7.53
N SER A 123 -9.84 21.25 8.39
CA SER A 123 -9.53 21.54 9.77
C SER A 123 -8.33 22.49 9.90
N SER A 124 -8.14 23.06 11.11
CA SER A 124 -7.01 23.94 11.39
C SER A 124 -5.66 23.23 11.15
N LYS A 125 -4.60 23.98 10.85
CA LYS A 125 -3.23 23.47 10.72
C LYS A 125 -2.81 22.65 11.95
N ARG A 126 -3.23 23.11 13.16
CA ARG A 126 -2.96 22.41 14.43
C ARG A 126 -3.58 20.99 14.43
N LYS A 127 -4.86 20.83 14.05
CA LYS A 127 -5.52 19.53 13.98
C LYS A 127 -4.89 18.59 12.97
N ARG A 128 -4.51 19.13 11.80
CA ARG A 128 -3.81 18.31 10.76
C ARG A 128 -2.42 17.88 11.22
N LYS A 129 -1.69 18.72 11.95
CA LYS A 129 -0.41 18.34 12.57
C LYS A 129 -0.59 17.31 13.68
N GLN A 130 -1.65 17.41 14.49
CA GLN A 130 -1.97 16.38 15.49
C GLN A 130 -2.27 15.03 14.83
N PHE A 131 -3.05 15.02 13.75
CA PHE A 131 -3.28 13.80 12.96
C PHE A 131 -1.96 13.24 12.39
N ALA A 132 -1.10 14.11 11.84
CA ALA A 132 0.21 13.70 11.37
C ALA A 132 1.06 13.07 12.48
N ASP A 133 1.01 13.62 13.69
CA ASP A 133 1.73 13.09 14.84
C ASP A 133 1.25 11.68 15.21
N GLU A 134 -0.08 11.46 15.27
CA GLU A 134 -0.68 10.15 15.51
C GLU A 134 -0.24 9.12 14.45
N VAL A 135 -0.36 9.48 13.16
CA VAL A 135 0.01 8.62 12.03
C VAL A 135 1.50 8.27 12.04
N THR A 136 2.35 9.27 12.19
CA THR A 136 3.81 9.07 12.11
C THR A 136 4.36 8.32 13.31
N THR A 137 3.75 8.48 14.50
CA THR A 137 4.10 7.68 15.68
C THR A 137 3.73 6.21 15.48
N ALA A 138 2.55 5.94 14.94
CA ALA A 138 2.12 4.57 14.66
C ALA A 138 2.98 3.93 13.55
N LEU A 139 3.34 4.67 12.50
CA LEU A 139 4.25 4.17 11.45
C LEU A 139 5.64 3.87 12.01
N GLN A 140 6.17 4.73 12.88
CA GLN A 140 7.48 4.48 13.51
C GLN A 140 7.47 3.19 14.34
N SER A 141 6.36 2.84 14.98
CA SER A 141 6.25 1.55 15.69
C SER A 141 6.39 0.37 14.72
N ILE A 142 5.76 0.44 13.55
CA ILE A 142 5.93 -0.57 12.49
C ILE A 142 7.40 -0.61 12.04
N HIS A 143 8.01 0.53 11.73
CA HIS A 143 9.42 0.63 11.29
C HIS A 143 10.42 0.20 12.36
N SER A 144 10.02 0.16 13.64
CA SER A 144 10.88 -0.35 14.74
C SER A 144 10.95 -1.88 14.75
N CYS A 145 10.04 -2.56 14.06
CA CYS A 145 10.16 -3.99 13.79
C CYS A 145 11.21 -4.20 12.69
N LYS A 146 12.32 -4.81 13.05
CA LYS A 146 13.48 -5.01 12.16
C LYS A 146 13.72 -6.49 11.92
N ASN A 147 14.40 -6.77 10.82
CA ASN A 147 14.89 -8.10 10.47
C ASN A 147 16.38 -8.04 10.09
N ASP A 148 17.07 -9.16 10.15
CA ASP A 148 18.47 -9.25 9.75
C ASP A 148 18.67 -9.18 8.22
N LYS A 149 17.63 -9.44 7.46
CA LYS A 149 17.64 -9.49 5.99
C LYS A 149 16.55 -8.61 5.40
N PHE A 150 16.85 -8.04 4.24
CA PHE A 150 15.87 -7.34 3.41
C PHE A 150 15.08 -8.32 2.53
N GLY A 151 13.88 -7.90 2.13
CA GLY A 151 13.05 -8.65 1.18
C GLY A 151 11.63 -8.88 1.68
N ASP A 152 10.97 -9.85 1.07
CA ASP A 152 9.59 -10.21 1.38
C ASP A 152 9.43 -10.70 2.82
N THR A 153 8.32 -10.38 3.50
CA THR A 153 8.06 -10.79 4.88
C THR A 153 8.01 -12.30 5.06
N LEU A 154 7.60 -13.05 4.05
CA LEU A 154 7.61 -14.51 4.04
C LEU A 154 9.00 -15.10 3.80
N CYS A 155 9.88 -14.37 3.09
CA CYS A 155 11.20 -14.88 2.72
C CYS A 155 12.18 -13.73 2.46
N SER A 156 12.80 -13.24 3.51
CA SER A 156 13.84 -12.20 3.45
C SER A 156 15.21 -12.83 3.32
N THR A 157 15.92 -12.58 2.22
CA THR A 157 17.18 -13.25 1.89
C THR A 157 18.36 -12.33 1.60
N TYR A 158 18.12 -11.03 1.37
CA TYR A 158 19.15 -10.10 0.92
C TYR A 158 19.87 -9.45 2.10
N ASN A 159 21.20 -9.37 2.03
CA ASN A 159 22.01 -8.72 3.06
C ASN A 159 21.93 -7.19 3.01
N ARG A 160 21.73 -6.63 1.82
CA ARG A 160 21.68 -5.18 1.59
C ARG A 160 20.41 -4.84 0.84
N TRP A 161 19.87 -3.64 1.14
CA TRP A 161 18.67 -3.15 0.46
C TRP A 161 18.84 -3.10 -1.07
N LEU A 162 19.99 -2.62 -1.55
CA LEU A 162 20.24 -2.47 -2.98
C LEU A 162 20.44 -3.80 -3.72
N ASP A 163 20.82 -4.89 -3.03
CA ASP A 163 20.88 -6.21 -3.63
C ASP A 163 19.49 -6.71 -4.05
N PHE A 164 18.45 -6.26 -3.34
CA PHE A 164 17.05 -6.48 -3.70
C PHE A 164 16.53 -5.40 -4.63
N TYR A 165 16.68 -4.11 -4.25
CA TYR A 165 15.94 -3.03 -4.89
C TYR A 165 16.49 -2.64 -6.28
N LYS A 166 17.82 -2.64 -6.50
CA LYS A 166 18.40 -2.27 -7.79
C LYS A 166 17.95 -3.20 -8.93
N PRO A 167 18.06 -4.54 -8.81
CA PRO A 167 17.54 -5.46 -9.85
C PRO A 167 16.03 -5.35 -10.03
N TYR A 168 15.28 -5.08 -8.96
CA TYR A 168 13.83 -4.88 -9.03
C TYR A 168 13.46 -3.60 -9.80
N ALA A 169 14.11 -2.48 -9.51
CA ALA A 169 13.92 -1.22 -10.23
C ALA A 169 14.35 -1.31 -11.70
N GLU A 170 15.43 -2.04 -11.99
CA GLU A 170 15.89 -2.31 -13.36
C GLU A 170 14.83 -3.08 -14.16
N GLN A 171 14.25 -4.13 -13.59
CA GLN A 171 13.15 -4.86 -14.22
C GLN A 171 11.94 -3.96 -14.51
N ILE A 172 11.61 -3.04 -13.62
CA ILE A 172 10.52 -2.06 -13.84
C ILE A 172 10.88 -1.19 -15.06
N LEU A 173 12.10 -0.69 -15.15
CA LEU A 173 12.54 0.12 -16.28
C LEU A 173 12.48 -0.66 -17.59
N VAL A 174 13.00 -1.89 -17.64
CA VAL A 174 12.94 -2.77 -18.83
C VAL A 174 11.49 -2.98 -19.27
N LYS A 175 10.59 -3.26 -18.35
CA LYS A 175 9.14 -3.42 -18.66
C LYS A 175 8.48 -2.11 -19.09
N ALA A 176 8.91 -0.98 -18.56
CA ALA A 176 8.45 0.34 -19.00
C ALA A 176 8.90 0.63 -20.45
N GLU A 177 10.14 0.25 -20.82
CA GLU A 177 10.63 0.34 -22.21
C GLU A 177 9.80 -0.50 -23.17
N GLU A 178 9.46 -1.74 -22.79
CA GLU A 178 8.58 -2.61 -23.58
C GLU A 178 7.18 -1.97 -23.78
N ARG A 179 6.65 -1.28 -22.76
CA ARG A 179 5.36 -0.58 -22.87
C ARG A 179 5.46 0.67 -23.73
N PHE A 180 6.55 1.40 -23.61
CA PHE A 180 6.81 2.58 -24.41
C PHE A 180 6.95 2.22 -25.89
N SER A 181 7.69 1.16 -26.25
CA SER A 181 7.86 0.71 -27.63
C SER A 181 6.54 0.30 -28.31
N LYS A 182 5.53 -0.10 -27.48
CA LYS A 182 4.17 -0.41 -27.93
C LYS A 182 3.24 0.80 -27.97
N GLY A 183 3.74 1.99 -27.63
CA GLY A 183 2.90 3.21 -27.53
C GLY A 183 1.97 3.25 -26.30
N GLU A 184 2.19 2.35 -25.31
CA GLU A 184 1.33 2.20 -24.14
C GLU A 184 1.77 3.07 -22.94
N LEU A 185 2.99 3.62 -22.96
CA LEU A 185 3.53 4.50 -21.92
C LEU A 185 3.92 5.86 -22.50
N PRO A 186 3.50 7.00 -21.90
CA PRO A 186 3.82 8.33 -22.41
C PRO A 186 5.34 8.61 -22.41
N LYS A 187 5.84 9.26 -23.48
CA LYS A 187 7.26 9.62 -23.67
C LYS A 187 7.85 10.33 -22.43
N LYS A 188 7.13 11.31 -21.85
CA LYS A 188 7.59 12.05 -20.67
C LYS A 188 7.86 11.16 -19.44
N VAL A 189 7.19 9.99 -19.34
CA VAL A 189 7.38 9.05 -18.21
C VAL A 189 8.67 8.27 -18.42
N ILE A 190 8.86 7.68 -19.60
CA ILE A 190 10.07 6.87 -19.85
C ILE A 190 11.35 7.73 -19.87
N GLU A 191 11.30 8.96 -20.42
CA GLU A 191 12.45 9.86 -20.42
C GLU A 191 12.90 10.21 -19.00
N ILE A 192 11.96 10.50 -18.09
CA ILE A 192 12.32 10.84 -16.71
C ILE A 192 12.78 9.60 -15.91
N MET A 193 12.26 8.41 -16.23
CA MET A 193 12.74 7.15 -15.64
C MET A 193 14.20 6.87 -16.03
N ARG A 194 14.53 7.02 -17.31
CA ARG A 194 15.92 6.90 -17.81
C ARG A 194 16.86 7.85 -17.10
N ALA A 195 16.50 9.14 -17.06
CA ALA A 195 17.30 10.17 -16.39
C ALA A 195 17.49 9.88 -14.90
N ALA A 196 16.46 9.37 -14.22
CA ALA A 196 16.56 8.96 -12.83
C ALA A 196 17.45 7.71 -12.66
N TRP A 197 17.38 6.76 -13.57
CA TRP A 197 18.21 5.56 -13.57
C TRP A 197 19.70 5.87 -13.75
N GLU A 198 20.06 6.79 -14.65
CA GLU A 198 21.44 7.27 -14.83
C GLU A 198 22.04 7.86 -13.55
N LYS A 199 21.21 8.33 -12.63
CA LYS A 199 21.61 8.88 -11.33
C LYS A 199 21.39 7.92 -10.16
N PHE A 200 21.03 6.65 -10.43
CA PHE A 200 20.67 5.67 -9.40
C PHE A 200 21.72 5.57 -8.29
N ASP A 201 22.98 5.40 -8.64
CA ASP A 201 24.06 5.19 -7.66
C ASP A 201 24.34 6.45 -6.82
N ILE A 202 24.03 7.66 -7.32
CA ILE A 202 24.07 8.92 -6.55
C ILE A 202 22.87 8.98 -5.63
N ILE A 203 21.66 8.72 -6.14
CA ILE A 203 20.41 8.78 -5.35
C ILE A 203 20.44 7.80 -4.18
N PHE A 204 21.05 6.64 -4.37
CA PHE A 204 21.16 5.57 -3.37
C PHE A 204 22.57 5.41 -2.81
N SER A 205 23.37 6.49 -2.77
CA SER A 205 24.75 6.47 -2.27
C SER A 205 24.85 6.26 -0.75
N GLU A 206 23.81 6.65 0.01
CA GLU A 206 23.74 6.37 1.44
C GLU A 206 23.24 4.94 1.68
N GLU A 207 24.02 4.15 2.43
CA GLU A 207 23.66 2.78 2.74
C GLU A 207 22.44 2.70 3.68
N VAL A 208 21.49 1.83 3.34
CA VAL A 208 20.37 1.48 4.22
C VAL A 208 20.83 0.37 5.16
N THR A 209 21.06 0.70 6.41
CA THR A 209 21.65 -0.20 7.41
C THR A 209 20.64 -1.09 8.15
N GLU A 210 19.36 -0.75 8.07
CA GLU A 210 18.29 -1.43 8.81
C GLU A 210 17.18 -1.91 7.90
N ALA A 211 16.88 -3.20 7.96
CA ALA A 211 15.74 -3.80 7.28
C ALA A 211 14.48 -3.59 8.14
N CYS A 212 13.78 -2.48 7.93
CA CYS A 212 12.59 -2.15 8.69
C CYS A 212 11.34 -2.76 8.05
N LEU A 213 10.40 -3.26 8.88
CA LEU A 213 9.07 -3.63 8.38
C LEU A 213 8.38 -2.38 7.84
N ILE A 214 7.86 -2.46 6.61
CA ILE A 214 7.08 -1.40 5.99
C ILE A 214 5.66 -1.87 5.66
N HIS A 215 4.71 -0.94 5.61
CA HIS A 215 3.34 -1.20 5.17
C HIS A 215 3.25 -1.40 3.65
N GLY A 216 4.10 -0.71 2.89
CA GLY A 216 4.25 -0.82 1.44
C GLY A 216 3.20 -0.07 0.60
N ASP A 217 2.07 0.36 1.20
CA ASP A 217 1.05 1.24 0.59
C ASP A 217 0.48 2.24 1.60
N PHE A 218 1.35 2.99 2.27
CA PHE A 218 1.02 3.84 3.42
C PHE A 218 0.52 5.22 3.00
N ASN A 219 -0.50 5.28 2.14
CA ASN A 219 -1.10 6.52 1.67
C ASN A 219 -2.35 6.91 2.48
N ILE A 220 -2.82 8.15 2.30
CA ILE A 220 -3.96 8.74 3.04
C ILE A 220 -5.28 7.98 2.83
N ALA A 221 -5.44 7.22 1.74
CA ALA A 221 -6.65 6.43 1.49
C ALA A 221 -6.70 5.16 2.36
N ASN A 222 -5.55 4.69 2.86
CA ASN A 222 -5.44 3.51 3.73
C ASN A 222 -5.42 3.86 5.22
N MET A 223 -5.62 5.13 5.58
CA MET A 223 -5.75 5.61 6.96
C MET A 223 -7.21 5.77 7.33
N MET A 224 -7.63 5.10 8.41
CA MET A 224 -8.99 5.17 8.94
C MET A 224 -9.09 6.19 10.07
N ILE A 225 -10.18 6.95 10.10
CA ILE A 225 -10.45 7.93 11.15
C ILE A 225 -11.84 7.74 11.75
N ASP A 226 -11.97 8.04 13.01
CA ASP A 226 -13.25 8.06 13.72
C ASP A 226 -14.08 9.32 13.42
N LYS A 227 -15.25 9.42 14.04
CA LYS A 227 -16.17 10.58 13.92
C LYS A 227 -15.56 11.88 14.47
N LYS A 228 -14.53 11.81 15.31
CA LYS A 228 -13.80 12.97 15.87
C LYS A 228 -12.54 13.31 15.04
N HIS A 229 -12.36 12.65 13.91
CA HIS A 229 -11.21 12.74 13.01
C HIS A 229 -9.88 12.30 13.64
N LYS A 230 -9.92 11.43 14.65
CA LYS A 230 -8.73 10.79 15.20
C LYS A 230 -8.41 9.52 14.42
N LEU A 231 -7.14 9.18 14.34
CA LEU A 231 -6.70 7.94 13.73
C LEU A 231 -7.33 6.73 14.43
N SER A 232 -8.03 5.88 13.67
CA SER A 232 -8.66 4.66 14.20
C SER A 232 -7.98 3.38 13.72
N GLY A 233 -7.18 3.42 12.67
CA GLY A 233 -6.42 2.28 12.18
C GLY A 233 -5.87 2.46 10.78
N PHE A 234 -5.15 1.43 10.31
CA PHE A 234 -4.65 1.32 8.95
C PHE A 234 -5.23 0.08 8.27
N ILE A 235 -5.38 0.14 6.95
CA ILE A 235 -5.96 -0.94 6.16
C ILE A 235 -5.16 -1.15 4.87
N ASP A 236 -5.38 -2.30 4.25
CA ASP A 236 -4.92 -2.63 2.88
C ASP A 236 -3.41 -2.52 2.69
N PRO A 237 -2.58 -3.20 3.51
CA PRO A 237 -1.16 -3.28 3.24
C PRO A 237 -0.95 -3.97 1.89
N LEU A 238 -0.02 -3.44 1.12
CA LEU A 238 0.32 -4.03 -0.17
C LEU A 238 1.84 -3.98 -0.37
N ASN A 239 2.43 -5.13 -0.66
CA ASN A 239 3.88 -5.29 -0.77
C ASN A 239 4.64 -4.95 0.52
N SER A 240 4.08 -5.26 1.69
CA SER A 240 4.82 -5.18 2.95
C SER A 240 6.09 -6.05 2.86
N MET A 241 7.18 -5.51 3.35
CA MET A 241 8.48 -6.16 3.29
C MET A 241 9.41 -5.60 4.37
N TYR A 242 10.54 -6.24 4.59
CA TYR A 242 11.65 -5.65 5.34
C TYR A 242 12.52 -4.85 4.36
N ALA A 243 12.49 -3.53 4.49
CA ALA A 243 12.97 -2.59 3.47
C ALA A 243 13.62 -1.34 4.07
N ASP A 244 14.04 -0.44 3.17
CA ASP A 244 14.29 0.96 3.53
C ASP A 244 12.98 1.60 4.01
N ARG A 245 12.95 2.10 5.26
CA ARG A 245 11.78 2.77 5.85
C ARG A 245 11.30 3.99 5.02
N GLU A 246 12.20 4.63 4.27
CA GLU A 246 11.85 5.76 3.42
C GLU A 246 10.97 5.35 2.22
N TYR A 247 10.87 4.04 1.94
CA TYR A 247 9.92 3.53 0.95
C TYR A 247 8.46 3.79 1.33
N ASP A 248 8.08 3.76 2.61
CA ASP A 248 6.72 4.17 3.03
C ASP A 248 6.52 5.70 2.94
N LEU A 249 7.59 6.50 3.05
CA LEU A 249 7.48 7.96 3.10
C LEU A 249 7.08 8.61 1.77
N PHE A 250 7.36 7.98 0.61
CA PHE A 250 6.91 8.53 -0.65
C PHE A 250 5.38 8.55 -0.77
N GLN A 251 4.71 7.62 -0.15
CA GLN A 251 3.25 7.49 -0.15
C GLN A 251 2.56 8.66 0.57
N PHE A 252 3.22 9.27 1.53
CA PHE A 252 2.70 10.42 2.25
C PHE A 252 2.45 11.65 1.38
N ASP A 253 3.15 11.75 0.25
CA ASP A 253 2.98 12.86 -0.69
C ASP A 253 1.95 12.58 -1.78
N ASN A 254 1.43 11.35 -1.86
CA ASN A 254 0.43 10.95 -2.81
C ASN A 254 -0.96 11.51 -2.46
N LEU A 255 -1.79 11.71 -3.47
CA LEU A 255 -3.16 12.19 -3.34
C LEU A 255 -3.21 13.53 -2.57
N THR A 256 -3.99 13.59 -1.48
CA THR A 256 -4.09 14.77 -0.61
C THR A 256 -3.10 14.76 0.55
N GLY A 257 -2.25 13.75 0.66
CA GLY A 257 -1.36 13.52 1.82
C GLY A 257 -0.47 14.70 2.19
N LYS A 258 0.07 15.42 1.19
CA LYS A 258 0.87 16.65 1.43
C LYS A 258 0.19 17.68 2.33
N ARG A 259 -1.14 17.78 2.30
CA ARG A 259 -1.90 18.75 3.10
C ARG A 259 -1.92 18.41 4.59
N PHE A 260 -1.53 17.19 4.95
CA PHE A 260 -1.51 16.68 6.33
C PHE A 260 -0.13 16.72 6.97
N PHE A 261 0.92 17.20 6.27
CA PHE A 261 2.29 17.33 6.79
C PHE A 261 2.92 16.00 7.23
N LEU A 262 2.44 14.85 6.71
CA LEU A 262 2.82 13.52 7.18
C LEU A 262 4.33 13.29 7.06
N ARG A 263 4.90 13.45 5.85
CA ARG A 263 6.34 13.25 5.63
C ARG A 263 7.19 14.25 6.43
N GLN A 264 6.79 15.53 6.43
CA GLN A 264 7.49 16.55 7.20
C GLN A 264 7.54 16.17 8.68
N THR A 265 6.40 15.80 9.28
CA THR A 265 6.31 15.41 10.71
C THR A 265 7.15 14.16 11.00
N TYR A 266 7.14 13.16 10.10
CA TYR A 266 7.97 11.96 10.28
C TYR A 266 9.46 12.30 10.29
N VAL A 267 9.91 13.07 9.30
CA VAL A 267 11.33 13.45 9.16
C VAL A 267 11.78 14.34 10.33
N GLU A 268 10.96 15.29 10.77
CA GLU A 268 11.25 16.14 11.93
C GLU A 268 11.42 15.32 13.23
N LYS A 269 10.67 14.20 13.40
CA LYS A 269 10.70 13.39 14.62
C LYS A 269 11.77 12.29 14.60
N TYR A 270 11.94 11.64 13.46
CA TYR A 270 12.69 10.38 13.37
C TYR A 270 13.88 10.43 12.41
N GLY A 271 14.10 11.58 11.79
CA GLY A 271 15.14 11.79 10.80
C GLY A 271 14.90 11.06 9.48
N ALA A 272 15.73 11.36 8.50
CA ALA A 272 15.78 10.71 7.20
C ALA A 272 17.20 10.85 6.61
N SER A 273 17.50 10.11 5.56
CA SER A 273 18.74 10.28 4.80
C SER A 273 18.84 11.68 4.17
N LYS A 274 20.05 12.14 3.87
CA LYS A 274 20.27 13.44 3.21
C LYS A 274 19.56 13.51 1.86
N LEU A 275 19.50 12.37 1.17
CA LEU A 275 18.88 12.23 -0.16
C LEU A 275 17.43 11.72 -0.12
N CYS A 276 16.78 11.74 1.06
CA CYS A 276 15.41 11.25 1.25
C CYS A 276 14.42 11.82 0.21
N ASP A 277 14.51 13.10 -0.10
CA ASP A 277 13.58 13.76 -1.01
C ASP A 277 13.64 13.19 -2.44
N ILE A 278 14.86 12.97 -2.96
CA ILE A 278 15.02 12.38 -4.29
C ILE A 278 14.82 10.87 -4.28
N LYS A 279 15.20 10.16 -3.20
CA LYS A 279 14.86 8.73 -3.01
C LYS A 279 13.35 8.53 -3.04
N CYS A 280 12.59 9.32 -2.28
CA CYS A 280 11.13 9.27 -2.30
C CYS A 280 10.54 9.59 -3.69
N ALA A 281 11.13 10.51 -4.44
CA ALA A 281 10.70 10.80 -5.81
C ALA A 281 10.96 9.62 -6.75
N PHE A 282 12.11 8.95 -6.61
CA PHE A 282 12.46 7.74 -7.35
C PHE A 282 11.52 6.58 -7.00
N TYR A 283 11.37 6.28 -5.70
CA TYR A 283 10.46 5.23 -5.23
C TYR A 283 9.05 5.44 -5.76
N GLY A 284 8.52 6.66 -5.65
CA GLY A 284 7.16 6.98 -6.09
C GLY A 284 6.95 6.80 -7.59
N LEU A 285 7.88 7.27 -8.42
CA LEU A 285 7.80 7.14 -9.87
C LEU A 285 7.85 5.66 -10.29
N TYR A 286 8.83 4.92 -9.79
CA TYR A 286 9.02 3.51 -10.14
C TYR A 286 7.88 2.63 -9.61
N HIS A 287 7.39 2.89 -8.40
CA HIS A 287 6.24 2.19 -7.83
C HIS A 287 4.96 2.40 -8.66
N GLU A 288 4.67 3.62 -9.10
CA GLU A 288 3.48 3.90 -9.92
C GLU A 288 3.58 3.25 -11.30
N VAL A 289 4.77 3.24 -11.91
CA VAL A 289 5.00 2.51 -13.17
C VAL A 289 4.87 1.00 -12.97
N TYR A 290 5.37 0.44 -11.86
CA TYR A 290 5.13 -0.95 -11.49
C TYR A 290 3.63 -1.26 -11.34
N SER A 291 2.88 -0.40 -10.65
CA SER A 291 1.43 -0.54 -10.50
C SER A 291 0.71 -0.53 -11.84
N TYR A 292 1.15 0.34 -12.76
CA TYR A 292 0.67 0.36 -14.15
C TYR A 292 1.02 -0.95 -14.89
N ILE A 293 2.24 -1.44 -14.79
CA ILE A 293 2.65 -2.71 -15.44
C ILE A 293 1.76 -3.85 -14.95
N LYS A 294 1.53 -3.96 -13.65
CA LYS A 294 0.69 -5.00 -13.06
C LYS A 294 -0.79 -4.90 -13.45
N SER A 295 -1.37 -3.73 -13.32
CA SER A 295 -2.82 -3.52 -13.47
C SER A 295 -3.23 -3.18 -14.90
N GLY A 296 -2.34 -2.55 -15.67
CA GLY A 296 -2.56 -1.96 -16.97
C GLY A 296 -3.38 -0.66 -16.94
N MET A 297 -3.58 -0.10 -15.77
CA MET A 297 -4.25 1.20 -15.63
C MET A 297 -3.23 2.29 -15.35
N LEU A 298 -3.03 3.18 -16.32
CA LEU A 298 -2.20 4.38 -16.13
C LEU A 298 -3.08 5.51 -15.60
N VAL A 299 -2.81 5.93 -14.35
CA VAL A 299 -3.60 6.96 -13.67
C VAL A 299 -2.89 8.31 -13.78
N GLY A 300 -3.28 9.11 -14.77
CA GLY A 300 -2.58 10.36 -15.13
C GLY A 300 -2.51 11.39 -13.99
N PHE A 301 -3.54 11.51 -13.15
CA PHE A 301 -3.53 12.45 -12.03
C PHE A 301 -2.59 12.04 -10.88
N ILE A 302 -2.16 10.77 -10.82
CA ILE A 302 -1.11 10.28 -9.91
C ILE A 302 0.25 10.39 -10.61
N MET A 303 0.37 9.88 -11.83
CA MET A 303 1.62 9.83 -12.57
C MET A 303 2.22 11.21 -12.86
N ASN A 304 1.40 12.18 -13.30
CA ASN A 304 1.92 13.49 -13.68
C ASN A 304 2.62 14.26 -12.55
N PRO A 305 2.10 14.31 -11.31
CA PRO A 305 2.81 14.88 -10.17
C PRO A 305 4.14 14.18 -9.87
N LEU A 306 4.21 12.84 -10.00
CA LEU A 306 5.43 12.07 -9.75
C LEU A 306 6.52 12.39 -10.79
N VAL A 307 6.16 12.44 -12.08
CA VAL A 307 7.07 12.88 -13.16
C VAL A 307 7.60 14.28 -12.89
N LYS A 308 6.72 15.24 -12.52
CA LYS A 308 7.12 16.61 -12.21
C LYS A 308 8.05 16.68 -10.99
N ASN A 309 7.75 15.91 -9.94
CA ASN A 309 8.56 15.85 -8.72
C ASN A 309 9.95 15.28 -9.03
N MET A 310 10.02 14.14 -9.75
CA MET A 310 11.30 13.53 -10.13
C MET A 310 12.17 14.49 -10.96
N LYS A 311 11.56 15.17 -11.96
CA LYS A 311 12.26 16.17 -12.78
C LYS A 311 12.83 17.32 -11.91
N LYS A 312 12.06 17.80 -10.93
CA LYS A 312 12.51 18.82 -10.00
C LYS A 312 13.71 18.34 -9.19
N ARG A 313 13.63 17.14 -8.60
CA ARG A 313 14.69 16.58 -7.74
C ARG A 313 15.98 16.26 -8.50
N LEU A 314 15.87 15.82 -9.74
CA LEU A 314 17.06 15.62 -10.60
C LEU A 314 17.77 16.94 -10.93
N ALA A 315 17.04 18.05 -11.00
CA ALA A 315 17.65 19.38 -11.22
C ALA A 315 18.29 19.98 -9.95
N GLU A 316 18.05 19.39 -8.78
CA GLU A 316 18.61 19.76 -7.47
C GLU A 316 19.86 18.94 -7.09
N LEU A 317 20.18 17.86 -7.85
CA LEU A 317 21.40 17.07 -7.72
C LEU A 317 22.60 17.79 -8.32
#